data_1b95236f7d40160f099ab2cdf63a3654
#
_entry.id   1b95236f7d40160f099ab2cdf63a3654
#
_cell.length_a   1.000
_cell.length_b   1.000
_cell.length_c   1.000
_cell.angle_alpha   90.00
_cell.angle_beta   90.00
_cell.angle_gamma   90.00
#
_symmetry.space_group_name_H-M   'P 1'
#
loop_
_entity.id
_entity.type
_entity.pdbx_description
1 polymer ?
#
loop_
_entity_poly.entity_id
_entity_poly.type
_entity_poly.pdbx_seq_one_letter_code
_entity_poly.pdbx_strand_id
1 'polypeptide(L)'
;MDLNKYIGERIRYFRNKRGWTSEELANKLGTSRVTITRYETGTRKTNQDVLFKLADVFNVSINEFFPNQGNPSNLVSIDQLGMHPVKIPIVGTIACGSPILADQNVIGYTTELFNEVPEGTLFALKCQGDSMEPKIPNGATVIVRLQPTVEDDEIAAVLVDDNEEATLKRIKHIGNQVMLMPENTKYDPIILNKENPGRILGKVIKVSYDL
;
A
#
# COMPACT_ATOMS: atom_id res chain seq x y z
N MET A 1 34.30 13.33 -4.42
CA MET A 1 33.84 13.30 -5.83
C MET A 1 33.43 14.71 -6.23
N ASP A 2 33.93 15.25 -7.34
CA ASP A 2 33.51 16.58 -7.81
C ASP A 2 32.11 16.47 -8.43
N LEU A 3 31.14 17.15 -7.83
CA LEU A 3 29.74 17.14 -8.25
C LEU A 3 29.56 17.63 -9.70
N ASN A 4 30.30 18.66 -10.10
CA ASN A 4 30.21 19.20 -11.48
C ASN A 4 30.66 18.18 -12.50
N LYS A 5 31.73 17.44 -12.19
CA LYS A 5 32.26 16.39 -13.05
C LYS A 5 31.25 15.23 -13.17
N TYR A 6 30.66 14.84 -12.06
CA TYR A 6 29.62 13.81 -12.06
C TYR A 6 28.41 14.22 -12.91
N ILE A 7 27.87 15.43 -12.70
CA ILE A 7 26.76 15.95 -13.52
C ILE A 7 27.15 15.97 -15.02
N GLY A 8 28.35 16.38 -15.32
CA GLY A 8 28.86 16.40 -16.71
C GLY A 8 28.89 15.01 -17.34
N GLU A 9 29.35 13.99 -16.61
CA GLU A 9 29.33 12.59 -17.04
C GLU A 9 27.91 12.08 -17.29
N ARG A 10 26.94 12.49 -16.45
CA ARG A 10 25.51 12.12 -16.63
C ARG A 10 24.93 12.81 -17.88
N ILE A 11 25.22 14.10 -18.11
CA ILE A 11 24.79 14.79 -19.33
C ILE A 11 25.29 14.04 -20.57
N ARG A 12 26.59 13.71 -20.59
CA ARG A 12 27.23 12.97 -21.69
C ARG A 12 26.61 11.58 -21.87
N TYR A 13 26.30 10.87 -20.78
CA TYR A 13 25.66 9.57 -20.80
C TYR A 13 24.27 9.65 -21.48
N PHE A 14 23.41 10.58 -21.06
CA PHE A 14 22.06 10.71 -21.62
C PHE A 14 22.11 11.16 -23.09
N ARG A 15 23.02 12.07 -23.45
CA ARG A 15 23.20 12.49 -24.84
C ARG A 15 23.58 11.29 -25.72
N ASN A 16 24.56 10.51 -25.29
CA ASN A 16 25.01 9.33 -26.05
C ASN A 16 23.89 8.28 -26.14
N LYS A 17 23.15 8.06 -25.08
CA LYS A 17 22.00 7.12 -25.06
C LYS A 17 20.90 7.50 -26.07
N ARG A 18 20.77 8.79 -26.39
CA ARG A 18 19.88 9.32 -27.44
C ARG A 18 20.51 9.34 -28.84
N GLY A 19 21.77 9.00 -28.97
CA GLY A 19 22.50 9.06 -30.21
C GLY A 19 22.79 10.48 -30.69
N TRP A 20 22.71 11.49 -29.81
CA TRP A 20 22.88 12.89 -30.20
C TRP A 20 24.34 13.34 -30.16
N THR A 21 24.69 14.23 -31.10
CA THR A 21 25.93 15.02 -31.07
C THR A 21 25.82 16.13 -30.02
N SER A 22 26.95 16.69 -29.60
CA SER A 22 26.95 17.87 -28.70
C SER A 22 26.31 19.10 -29.36
N GLU A 23 26.26 19.17 -30.69
CA GLU A 23 25.63 20.23 -31.45
C GLU A 23 24.08 20.10 -31.42
N GLU A 24 23.57 18.89 -31.61
CA GLU A 24 22.11 18.61 -31.51
C GLU A 24 21.58 18.89 -30.12
N LEU A 25 22.32 18.51 -29.07
CA LEU A 25 21.94 18.85 -27.70
C LEU A 25 21.99 20.37 -27.45
N ALA A 26 23.02 21.07 -28.02
CA ALA A 26 23.14 22.52 -27.92
C ALA A 26 21.92 23.22 -28.54
N ASN A 27 21.52 22.79 -29.74
CA ASN A 27 20.33 23.34 -30.43
C ASN A 27 19.04 23.14 -29.61
N LYS A 28 18.86 21.96 -29.02
CA LYS A 28 17.69 21.65 -28.16
C LYS A 28 17.63 22.51 -26.90
N LEU A 29 18.77 22.92 -26.37
CA LEU A 29 18.89 23.75 -25.16
C LEU A 29 18.97 25.25 -25.45
N GLY A 30 19.03 25.65 -26.73
CA GLY A 30 19.23 27.05 -27.14
C GLY A 30 20.59 27.60 -26.71
N THR A 31 21.66 26.79 -26.81
CA THR A 31 23.01 27.15 -26.37
C THR A 31 24.06 26.77 -27.45
N SER A 32 25.35 26.94 -27.14
CA SER A 32 26.44 26.59 -28.08
C SER A 32 27.01 25.20 -27.76
N ARG A 33 27.56 24.53 -28.80
CA ARG A 33 28.31 23.27 -28.67
C ARG A 33 29.44 23.38 -27.63
N VAL A 34 30.12 24.51 -27.58
CA VAL A 34 31.21 24.76 -26.62
C VAL A 34 30.67 24.75 -25.19
N THR A 35 29.46 25.30 -24.95
CA THR A 35 28.83 25.28 -23.65
C THR A 35 28.49 23.85 -23.23
N ILE A 36 27.95 23.04 -24.12
CA ILE A 36 27.66 21.61 -23.82
C ILE A 36 28.95 20.88 -23.46
N THR A 37 30.01 21.02 -24.22
CA THR A 37 31.32 20.40 -23.95
C THR A 37 31.84 20.81 -22.57
N ARG A 38 31.71 22.09 -22.20
CA ARG A 38 32.12 22.57 -20.86
C ARG A 38 31.26 22.03 -19.73
N TYR A 39 29.98 21.80 -19.95
CA TYR A 39 29.11 21.10 -18.97
C TYR A 39 29.53 19.63 -18.84
N GLU A 40 29.72 18.92 -19.97
CA GLU A 40 30.08 17.50 -19.97
C GLU A 40 31.45 17.21 -19.35
N THR A 41 32.39 18.18 -19.43
CA THR A 41 33.73 18.07 -18.82
C THR A 41 33.76 18.58 -17.37
N GLY A 42 32.67 19.16 -16.87
CA GLY A 42 32.59 19.75 -15.54
C GLY A 42 33.36 21.07 -15.37
N THR A 43 33.93 21.63 -16.48
CA THR A 43 34.70 22.90 -16.47
C THR A 43 33.79 24.12 -16.33
N ARG A 44 32.51 23.97 -16.55
CA ARG A 44 31.49 24.97 -16.29
C ARG A 44 30.38 24.36 -15.39
N LYS A 45 30.06 25.06 -14.32
CA LYS A 45 28.97 24.67 -13.41
C LYS A 45 27.61 24.75 -14.14
N THR A 46 26.82 23.69 -14.04
CA THR A 46 25.47 23.65 -14.53
C THR A 46 24.55 24.26 -13.46
N ASN A 47 23.85 25.35 -13.76
CA ASN A 47 22.87 25.93 -12.84
C ASN A 47 21.55 25.14 -12.84
N GLN A 48 20.69 25.46 -11.88
CA GLN A 48 19.42 24.76 -11.68
C GLN A 48 18.51 24.81 -12.92
N ASP A 49 18.38 25.98 -13.57
CA ASP A 49 17.53 26.16 -14.75
C ASP A 49 17.97 25.29 -15.93
N VAL A 50 19.28 25.15 -16.11
CA VAL A 50 19.85 24.28 -17.14
C VAL A 50 19.61 22.82 -16.81
N LEU A 51 19.67 22.42 -15.53
CA LEU A 51 19.39 21.04 -15.12
C LEU A 51 17.91 20.67 -15.36
N PHE A 52 16.98 21.57 -15.09
CA PHE A 52 15.57 21.34 -15.41
C PHE A 52 15.35 21.19 -16.92
N LYS A 53 15.93 22.09 -17.74
CA LYS A 53 15.86 21.99 -19.20
C LYS A 53 16.46 20.68 -19.73
N LEU A 54 17.57 20.23 -19.14
CA LEU A 54 18.20 18.96 -19.51
C LEU A 54 17.30 17.77 -19.14
N ALA A 55 16.67 17.80 -17.96
CA ALA A 55 15.73 16.77 -17.51
C ALA A 55 14.55 16.65 -18.50
N ASP A 56 13.96 17.79 -18.90
CA ASP A 56 12.88 17.85 -19.88
C ASP A 56 13.32 17.34 -21.26
N VAL A 57 14.46 17.84 -21.78
CA VAL A 57 14.98 17.45 -23.11
C VAL A 57 15.32 15.96 -23.15
N PHE A 58 15.83 15.40 -22.09
CA PHE A 58 16.12 13.96 -21.99
C PHE A 58 14.93 13.12 -21.52
N ASN A 59 13.83 13.75 -21.09
CA ASN A 59 12.68 13.08 -20.48
C ASN A 59 13.10 12.12 -19.34
N VAL A 60 13.81 12.67 -18.36
CA VAL A 60 14.30 11.98 -17.16
C VAL A 60 14.06 12.82 -15.91
N SER A 61 14.08 12.21 -14.73
CA SER A 61 14.05 12.96 -13.49
C SER A 61 15.33 13.80 -13.31
N ILE A 62 15.20 15.01 -12.75
CA ILE A 62 16.36 15.85 -12.40
C ILE A 62 17.31 15.12 -11.45
N ASN A 63 16.82 14.21 -10.62
CA ASN A 63 17.62 13.40 -9.69
C ASN A 63 18.64 12.51 -10.41
N GLU A 64 18.40 12.18 -11.66
CA GLU A 64 19.32 11.38 -12.48
C GLU A 64 20.67 12.05 -12.75
N PHE A 65 20.76 13.37 -12.55
CA PHE A 65 22.01 14.13 -12.69
C PHE A 65 22.82 14.20 -11.40
N PHE A 66 22.28 13.71 -10.28
CA PHE A 66 22.97 13.74 -8.99
C PHE A 66 23.44 12.33 -8.59
N PRO A 67 24.56 12.22 -7.86
CA PRO A 67 24.94 10.94 -7.30
C PRO A 67 23.81 10.48 -6.37
N ASN A 68 23.36 9.25 -6.54
CA ASN A 68 22.48 8.63 -5.57
C ASN A 68 23.12 8.78 -4.19
N GLN A 69 22.60 9.66 -3.38
CA GLN A 69 22.87 9.66 -1.95
C GLN A 69 22.21 8.38 -1.46
N GLY A 70 23.02 7.30 -1.45
CA GLY A 70 22.59 5.93 -1.28
C GLY A 70 21.28 5.79 -0.50
N ASN A 71 20.20 5.50 -1.21
CA ASN A 71 19.11 4.80 -0.55
C ASN A 71 19.76 3.62 0.18
N PRO A 72 19.46 3.40 1.44
CA PRO A 72 19.94 2.21 2.11
C PRO A 72 19.78 1.03 1.17
N SER A 73 20.78 0.17 1.06
CA SER A 73 20.78 -0.94 0.07
C SER A 73 19.58 -1.89 0.20
N ASN A 74 18.80 -1.73 1.27
CA ASN A 74 17.57 -2.46 1.58
C ASN A 74 16.28 -1.73 1.15
N LEU A 75 16.35 -0.50 0.59
CA LEU A 75 15.17 0.16 0.01
C LEU A 75 14.96 -0.31 -1.42
N VAL A 76 13.84 -0.95 -1.65
CA VAL A 76 13.38 -1.41 -2.95
C VAL A 76 12.11 -0.63 -3.30
N SER A 77 11.98 -0.11 -4.52
CA SER A 77 10.73 0.53 -4.94
C SER A 77 9.60 -0.50 -5.03
N ILE A 78 8.39 -0.09 -4.71
CA ILE A 78 7.20 -0.96 -4.76
C ILE A 78 7.03 -1.58 -6.15
N ASP A 79 7.30 -0.82 -7.21
CA ASP A 79 7.22 -1.30 -8.61
C ASP A 79 8.20 -2.45 -8.89
N GLN A 80 9.37 -2.47 -8.22
CA GLN A 80 10.36 -3.54 -8.36
C GLN A 80 9.99 -4.81 -7.59
N LEU A 81 9.11 -4.69 -6.58
CA LEU A 81 8.63 -5.81 -5.78
C LEU A 81 7.45 -6.53 -6.44
N GLY A 82 6.86 -5.99 -7.52
CA GLY A 82 5.63 -6.53 -8.10
C GLY A 82 4.45 -6.50 -7.14
N MET A 83 4.49 -5.63 -6.13
CA MET A 83 3.41 -5.46 -5.15
C MET A 83 2.46 -4.34 -5.56
N HIS A 84 1.18 -4.54 -5.28
CA HIS A 84 0.12 -3.60 -5.61
C HIS A 84 -0.40 -2.93 -4.33
N PRO A 85 -0.28 -1.58 -4.20
CA PRO A 85 -0.88 -0.85 -3.10
C PRO A 85 -2.40 -0.76 -3.32
N VAL A 86 -3.17 -1.20 -2.33
CA VAL A 86 -4.63 -1.12 -2.33
C VAL A 86 -5.09 -0.21 -1.20
N LYS A 87 -5.85 0.83 -1.53
CA LYS A 87 -6.48 1.71 -0.54
C LYS A 87 -7.78 1.09 -0.06
N ILE A 88 -7.88 0.81 1.23
CA ILE A 88 -8.98 0.06 1.86
C ILE A 88 -9.67 0.95 2.89
N PRO A 89 -11.01 1.11 2.84
CA PRO A 89 -11.75 1.86 3.86
C PRO A 89 -11.71 1.15 5.21
N ILE A 90 -11.49 1.90 6.27
CA ILE A 90 -11.60 1.43 7.66
C ILE A 90 -13.03 1.69 8.10
N VAL A 91 -13.73 0.63 8.49
CA VAL A 91 -15.10 0.68 8.98
C VAL A 91 -15.07 0.71 10.50
N GLY A 92 -15.81 1.63 11.09
CA GLY A 92 -16.06 1.73 12.54
C GLY A 92 -17.35 1.02 12.94
N THR A 93 -18.29 1.78 13.47
CA THR A 93 -19.62 1.30 13.80
C THR A 93 -20.44 1.04 12.55
N ILE A 94 -21.17 -0.06 12.50
CA ILE A 94 -21.97 -0.47 11.35
C ILE A 94 -23.45 -0.25 11.70
N ALA A 95 -24.05 0.81 11.17
CA ALA A 95 -25.44 1.11 11.42
C ALA A 95 -26.37 -0.02 10.91
N CYS A 96 -27.33 -0.42 11.74
CA CYS A 96 -28.32 -1.44 11.38
C CYS A 96 -29.04 -1.10 10.07
N GLY A 97 -29.14 -2.08 9.18
CA GLY A 97 -29.82 -1.93 7.89
C GLY A 97 -29.04 -1.15 6.81
N SER A 98 -27.90 -0.56 7.13
CA SER A 98 -27.04 0.13 6.14
C SER A 98 -26.03 -0.81 5.49
N PRO A 99 -25.63 -0.54 4.24
CA PRO A 99 -24.48 -1.21 3.64
C PRO A 99 -23.23 -0.98 4.50
N ILE A 100 -22.36 -2.00 4.62
CA ILE A 100 -21.11 -1.94 5.42
C ILE A 100 -20.24 -0.75 5.03
N LEU A 101 -20.14 -0.47 3.72
CA LEU A 101 -19.35 0.62 3.14
C LEU A 101 -20.16 1.90 2.91
N ALA A 102 -21.26 2.12 3.64
CA ALA A 102 -21.90 3.43 3.63
C ALA A 102 -20.94 4.49 4.18
N ASP A 103 -20.98 5.70 3.62
CA ASP A 103 -20.04 6.79 3.99
C ASP A 103 -20.02 7.06 5.50
N GLN A 104 -21.15 6.93 6.16
CA GLN A 104 -21.30 7.11 7.61
C GLN A 104 -20.56 6.06 8.46
N ASN A 105 -20.26 4.89 7.89
CA ASN A 105 -19.56 3.81 8.57
C ASN A 105 -18.04 3.88 8.36
N VAL A 106 -17.56 4.65 7.38
CA VAL A 106 -16.14 4.77 7.05
C VAL A 106 -15.51 5.86 7.92
N ILE A 107 -14.55 5.46 8.76
CA ILE A 107 -13.84 6.36 9.67
C ILE A 107 -12.44 6.75 9.17
N GLY A 108 -12.00 6.17 8.06
CA GLY A 108 -10.69 6.43 7.48
C GLY A 108 -10.31 5.43 6.40
N TYR A 109 -9.02 5.43 6.04
CA TYR A 109 -8.48 4.51 5.05
C TYR A 109 -7.11 4.00 5.49
N THR A 110 -6.79 2.76 5.13
CA THR A 110 -5.44 2.19 5.20
C THR A 110 -4.96 1.85 3.80
N THR A 111 -3.65 1.69 3.63
CA THR A 111 -3.05 1.20 2.38
C THR A 111 -2.29 -0.08 2.68
N GLU A 112 -2.68 -1.16 2.02
CA GLU A 112 -2.06 -2.45 2.16
C GLU A 112 -1.41 -2.90 0.86
N LEU A 113 -0.28 -3.59 0.98
CA LEU A 113 0.45 -4.13 -0.16
C LEU A 113 0.06 -5.60 -0.36
N PHE A 114 -0.26 -5.96 -1.61
CA PHE A 114 -0.56 -7.33 -2.02
C PHE A 114 0.29 -7.72 -3.21
N ASN A 115 0.76 -8.98 -3.24
CA ASN A 115 1.40 -9.56 -4.42
C ASN A 115 0.39 -9.71 -5.56
N GLU A 116 -0.82 -10.16 -5.22
CA GLU A 116 -1.97 -10.24 -6.10
C GLU A 116 -3.14 -9.55 -5.41
N VAL A 117 -3.79 -8.63 -6.10
CA VAL A 117 -4.94 -7.91 -5.53
C VAL A 117 -6.08 -8.89 -5.30
N PRO A 118 -6.56 -9.06 -4.05
CA PRO A 118 -7.67 -9.98 -3.79
C PRO A 118 -8.93 -9.56 -4.54
N GLU A 119 -9.62 -10.51 -5.15
CA GLU A 119 -10.91 -10.27 -5.79
C GLU A 119 -11.99 -9.91 -4.76
N GLY A 120 -12.95 -9.09 -5.18
CA GLY A 120 -14.07 -8.68 -4.37
C GLY A 120 -13.85 -7.37 -3.62
N THR A 121 -14.83 -7.02 -2.81
CA THR A 121 -14.81 -5.78 -2.01
C THR A 121 -14.07 -5.99 -0.70
N LEU A 122 -13.12 -5.09 -0.41
CA LEU A 122 -12.32 -5.12 0.81
C LEU A 122 -12.70 -3.99 1.75
N PHE A 123 -12.67 -4.26 3.04
CA PHE A 123 -12.73 -3.26 4.10
C PHE A 123 -11.81 -3.66 5.26
N ALA A 124 -11.49 -2.70 6.10
CA ALA A 124 -10.64 -2.90 7.27
C ALA A 124 -11.43 -2.67 8.56
N LEU A 125 -11.10 -3.41 9.61
CA LEU A 125 -11.60 -3.21 10.96
C LEU A 125 -10.41 -3.04 11.91
N LYS A 126 -10.55 -2.17 12.91
CA LYS A 126 -9.64 -2.12 14.05
C LYS A 126 -10.13 -3.06 15.14
N CYS A 127 -9.28 -4.00 15.54
CA CYS A 127 -9.60 -4.97 16.58
C CYS A 127 -9.58 -4.31 17.95
N GLN A 128 -10.61 -4.55 18.74
CA GLN A 128 -10.68 -4.20 20.15
C GLN A 128 -10.89 -5.45 21.00
N GLY A 129 -10.20 -5.52 22.12
CA GLY A 129 -10.23 -6.67 23.01
C GLY A 129 -9.23 -7.77 22.65
N ASP A 130 -9.22 -8.82 23.46
CA ASP A 130 -8.22 -9.89 23.44
C ASP A 130 -8.78 -11.28 23.08
N SER A 131 -10.05 -11.34 22.63
CA SER A 131 -10.73 -12.62 22.34
C SER A 131 -10.09 -13.44 21.22
N MET A 132 -9.30 -12.80 20.37
CA MET A 132 -8.59 -13.43 19.25
C MET A 132 -7.08 -13.54 19.48
N GLU A 133 -6.60 -13.21 20.68
CA GLU A 133 -5.20 -13.42 21.05
C GLU A 133 -4.89 -14.92 21.27
N PRO A 134 -3.66 -15.34 20.97
CA PRO A 134 -2.51 -14.54 20.51
C PRO A 134 -2.49 -14.31 18.99
N LYS A 135 -3.45 -14.83 18.23
CA LYS A 135 -3.42 -14.81 16.77
C LYS A 135 -3.65 -13.43 16.16
N ILE A 136 -4.58 -12.68 16.74
CA ILE A 136 -4.87 -11.29 16.36
C ILE A 136 -4.75 -10.45 17.63
N PRO A 137 -3.70 -9.64 17.76
CA PRO A 137 -3.51 -8.78 18.92
C PRO A 137 -4.56 -7.68 19.03
N ASN A 138 -4.81 -7.22 20.25
CA ASN A 138 -5.60 -6.02 20.47
C ASN A 138 -4.95 -4.82 19.76
N GLY A 139 -5.76 -3.97 19.10
CA GLY A 139 -5.30 -2.83 18.31
C GLY A 139 -4.87 -3.16 16.88
N ALA A 140 -4.79 -4.43 16.50
CA ALA A 140 -4.49 -4.83 15.13
C ALA A 140 -5.52 -4.31 14.14
N THR A 141 -5.09 -4.09 12.89
CA THR A 141 -5.97 -3.83 11.76
C THR A 141 -6.13 -5.10 10.96
N VAL A 142 -7.36 -5.56 10.75
CA VAL A 142 -7.65 -6.72 9.89
C VAL A 142 -8.27 -6.28 8.59
N ILE A 143 -7.85 -6.92 7.51
CA ILE A 143 -8.46 -6.74 6.18
C ILE A 143 -9.44 -7.86 5.96
N VAL A 144 -10.66 -7.48 5.65
CA VAL A 144 -11.80 -8.37 5.46
C VAL A 144 -12.27 -8.29 4.02
N ARG A 145 -12.42 -9.44 3.40
CA ARG A 145 -13.11 -9.56 2.10
C ARG A 145 -14.59 -9.76 2.35
N LEU A 146 -15.43 -8.88 1.81
CA LEU A 146 -16.88 -8.93 1.93
C LEU A 146 -17.43 -10.20 1.26
N GLN A 147 -18.02 -11.08 2.06
CA GLN A 147 -18.69 -12.29 1.59
C GLN A 147 -19.64 -12.83 2.66
N PRO A 148 -20.78 -13.44 2.27
CA PRO A 148 -21.81 -13.86 3.23
C PRO A 148 -21.49 -15.18 3.95
N THR A 149 -20.51 -15.93 3.46
CA THR A 149 -20.13 -17.25 4.00
C THR A 149 -18.62 -17.39 4.07
N VAL A 150 -18.14 -18.19 5.01
CA VAL A 150 -16.74 -18.57 5.18
C VAL A 150 -16.66 -20.06 5.51
N GLU A 151 -15.51 -20.68 5.18
CA GLU A 151 -15.29 -22.09 5.47
C GLU A 151 -14.95 -22.32 6.95
N ASP A 152 -15.03 -23.58 7.38
CA ASP A 152 -14.60 -23.97 8.72
C ASP A 152 -13.13 -23.61 8.96
N ASP A 153 -12.83 -23.26 10.21
CA ASP A 153 -11.52 -22.83 10.66
C ASP A 153 -11.02 -21.49 10.10
N GLU A 154 -11.79 -20.82 9.26
CA GLU A 154 -11.50 -19.45 8.82
C GLU A 154 -11.94 -18.42 9.85
N ILE A 155 -11.26 -17.27 9.85
CA ILE A 155 -11.63 -16.13 10.73
C ILE A 155 -12.53 -15.20 9.93
N ALA A 156 -13.66 -14.85 10.54
CA ALA A 156 -14.64 -13.94 9.97
C ALA A 156 -14.89 -12.73 10.87
N ALA A 157 -15.30 -11.65 10.23
CA ALA A 157 -15.99 -10.55 10.87
C ALA A 157 -17.49 -10.87 10.90
N VAL A 158 -18.11 -10.79 12.07
CA VAL A 158 -19.49 -11.18 12.31
C VAL A 158 -20.19 -10.11 13.14
N LEU A 159 -21.40 -9.72 12.74
CA LEU A 159 -22.32 -8.98 13.61
C LEU A 159 -23.15 -10.01 14.41
N VAL A 160 -23.21 -9.85 15.72
CA VAL A 160 -23.96 -10.71 16.63
C VAL A 160 -25.02 -9.87 17.30
N ASP A 161 -26.24 -10.35 17.33
CA ASP A 161 -27.34 -9.84 18.16
C ASP A 161 -27.60 -8.33 17.98
N ASP A 162 -27.86 -7.89 16.76
CA ASP A 162 -28.11 -6.49 16.39
C ASP A 162 -27.05 -5.47 16.86
N ASN A 163 -25.87 -5.96 17.28
CA ASN A 163 -24.76 -5.09 17.61
C ASN A 163 -24.31 -4.26 16.39
N GLU A 164 -23.99 -3.00 16.65
CA GLU A 164 -23.44 -2.09 15.64
C GLU A 164 -21.94 -2.32 15.40
N GLU A 165 -21.31 -3.15 16.23
CA GLU A 165 -19.87 -3.45 16.14
C GLU A 165 -19.66 -4.90 15.71
N ALA A 166 -18.74 -5.07 14.75
CA ALA A 166 -18.34 -6.38 14.28
C ALA A 166 -17.40 -7.05 15.29
N THR A 167 -17.62 -8.32 15.58
CA THR A 167 -16.68 -9.18 16.31
C THR A 167 -15.90 -10.07 15.35
N LEU A 168 -14.67 -10.42 15.71
CA LEU A 168 -13.84 -11.39 14.99
C LEU A 168 -13.92 -12.73 15.71
N LYS A 169 -14.19 -13.79 14.97
CA LYS A 169 -14.20 -15.16 15.50
C LYS A 169 -13.78 -16.16 14.42
N ARG A 170 -13.28 -17.29 14.85
CA ARG A 170 -13.10 -18.46 13.98
C ARG A 170 -14.45 -19.13 13.79
N ILE A 171 -14.77 -19.47 12.57
CA ILE A 171 -16.05 -20.11 12.22
C ILE A 171 -15.93 -21.62 12.30
N LYS A 172 -16.97 -22.27 12.83
CA LYS A 172 -17.15 -23.71 12.78
C LYS A 172 -18.61 -24.02 12.53
N HIS A 173 -18.88 -24.81 11.51
CA HIS A 173 -20.24 -25.26 11.23
C HIS A 173 -20.55 -26.56 11.97
N ILE A 174 -21.69 -26.61 12.65
CA ILE A 174 -22.19 -27.78 13.37
C ILE A 174 -23.64 -28.03 12.93
N GLY A 175 -23.81 -28.92 11.96
CA GLY A 175 -25.13 -29.14 11.34
C GLY A 175 -25.63 -27.84 10.68
N ASN A 176 -26.77 -27.33 11.15
CA ASN A 176 -27.39 -26.09 10.67
C ASN A 176 -27.03 -24.85 11.50
N GLN A 177 -26.11 -24.98 12.45
CA GLN A 177 -25.70 -23.89 13.33
C GLN A 177 -24.27 -23.45 12.99
N VAL A 178 -23.97 -22.18 13.28
CA VAL A 178 -22.61 -21.63 13.18
C VAL A 178 -22.11 -21.32 14.58
N MET A 179 -20.98 -21.88 14.92
CA MET A 179 -20.27 -21.60 16.15
C MET A 179 -19.16 -20.61 15.91
N LEU A 180 -19.11 -19.56 16.68
CA LEU A 180 -18.09 -18.51 16.67
C LEU A 180 -17.08 -18.82 17.77
N MET A 181 -15.90 -19.27 17.38
CA MET A 181 -14.82 -19.71 18.29
C MET A 181 -13.85 -18.56 18.54
N PRO A 182 -13.62 -18.16 19.79
CA PRO A 182 -12.48 -17.30 20.12
C PRO A 182 -11.15 -18.06 20.01
N GLU A 183 -10.04 -17.36 19.77
CA GLU A 183 -8.70 -17.93 19.89
C GLU A 183 -8.23 -17.95 21.36
N ASN A 184 -8.70 -17.00 22.15
CA ASN A 184 -8.37 -16.92 23.55
C ASN A 184 -9.33 -17.81 24.39
N THR A 185 -8.77 -18.80 25.04
CA THR A 185 -9.49 -19.80 25.85
C THR A 185 -10.20 -19.25 27.10
N LYS A 186 -10.00 -17.94 27.40
CA LYS A 186 -10.75 -17.25 28.47
C LYS A 186 -12.20 -16.93 28.09
N TYR A 187 -12.51 -17.03 26.80
CA TYR A 187 -13.82 -16.69 26.26
C TYR A 187 -14.54 -17.94 25.80
N ASP A 188 -15.84 -18.00 26.06
CA ASP A 188 -16.67 -19.08 25.58
C ASP A 188 -17.07 -18.90 24.11
N PRO A 189 -17.28 -19.99 23.36
CA PRO A 189 -17.81 -19.96 22.02
C PRO A 189 -19.25 -19.41 22.00
N ILE A 190 -19.60 -18.68 20.94
CA ILE A 190 -20.93 -18.15 20.69
C ILE A 190 -21.62 -19.00 19.63
N ILE A 191 -22.82 -19.48 19.88
CA ILE A 191 -23.59 -20.24 18.89
C ILE A 191 -24.61 -19.29 18.25
N LEU A 192 -24.54 -19.15 16.93
CA LEU A 192 -25.54 -18.43 16.16
C LEU A 192 -26.75 -19.35 15.89
N ASN A 193 -27.92 -18.90 16.30
CA ASN A 193 -29.18 -19.59 16.10
C ASN A 193 -30.33 -18.57 16.01
N LYS A 194 -31.58 -19.02 16.07
CA LYS A 194 -32.75 -18.13 16.01
C LYS A 194 -32.89 -17.21 17.21
N GLU A 195 -32.38 -17.62 18.38
CA GLU A 195 -32.46 -16.88 19.64
C GLU A 195 -31.26 -15.93 19.78
N ASN A 196 -30.14 -16.27 19.13
CA ASN A 196 -28.93 -15.45 19.07
C ASN A 196 -28.52 -15.29 17.59
N PRO A 197 -29.20 -14.41 16.86
CA PRO A 197 -28.93 -14.22 15.43
C PRO A 197 -27.58 -13.54 15.19
N GLY A 198 -27.00 -13.82 14.05
CA GLY A 198 -25.77 -13.16 13.64
C GLY A 198 -25.60 -13.21 12.12
N ARG A 199 -24.80 -12.29 11.61
CA ARG A 199 -24.52 -12.15 10.19
C ARG A 199 -23.03 -12.10 9.93
N ILE A 200 -22.53 -13.00 9.10
CA ILE A 200 -21.16 -12.96 8.58
C ILE A 200 -21.04 -11.76 7.64
N LEU A 201 -20.06 -10.89 7.90
CA LEU A 201 -19.74 -9.74 7.06
C LEU A 201 -18.69 -10.10 6.02
N GLY A 202 -17.75 -10.96 6.39
CA GLY A 202 -16.70 -11.38 5.46
C GLY A 202 -15.59 -12.17 6.12
N LYS A 203 -14.68 -12.65 5.26
CA LYS A 203 -13.49 -13.41 5.66
C LYS A 203 -12.31 -12.48 5.93
N VAL A 204 -11.62 -12.69 7.04
CA VAL A 204 -10.33 -12.04 7.32
C VAL A 204 -9.27 -12.65 6.41
N ILE A 205 -8.61 -11.81 5.62
CA ILE A 205 -7.58 -12.22 4.65
C ILE A 205 -6.17 -11.75 5.01
N LYS A 206 -6.06 -10.71 5.86
CA LYS A 206 -4.78 -10.17 6.31
C LYS A 206 -4.92 -9.53 7.69
N VAL A 207 -3.85 -9.59 8.47
CA VAL A 207 -3.72 -8.91 9.77
C VAL A 207 -2.46 -8.06 9.73
N SER A 208 -2.55 -6.81 10.14
CA SER A 208 -1.44 -5.87 10.26
C SER A 208 -1.44 -5.26 11.66
N TYR A 209 -0.29 -5.22 12.31
CA TYR A 209 -0.12 -4.55 13.61
C TYR A 209 1.33 -4.07 13.77
N ASP A 210 1.50 -3.01 14.54
CA ASP A 210 2.79 -2.48 14.94
C ASP A 210 3.18 -3.06 16.31
N LEU A 211 4.48 -3.24 16.54
CA LEU A 211 5.05 -3.78 17.78
C LEU A 211 5.26 -2.67 18.81
#